data_5a97e55d91e22cbb1bb3f2c79ccaada1
#
_entry.id   5a97e55d91e22cbb1bb3f2c79ccaada1
#
_cell.length_a   1.000
_cell.length_b   1.000
_cell.length_c   1.000
_cell.angle_alpha   90.00
_cell.angle_beta   90.00
_cell.angle_gamma   90.00
#
_symmetry.space_group_name_H-M   'P 1'
#
loop_
_entity.id
_entity.type
_entity.pdbx_description
1 polymer ?
#
loop_
_entity_poly.entity_id
_entity_poly.type
_entity_poly.pdbx_seq_one_letter_code
_entity_poly.pdbx_strand_id
1 'polypeptide(L)'
;MSLYDIDDPVRLKKINAALVNRVEQAVDQQRNAFSLFETAISLEGQIRKRTDELTSALRRVEEINVELARQKDISERANRSKTQFLAAASHDILQPLNAAQLTISSLYDLQQSDKAIAMVAQVERSLDTMNELLRTLLDISRLDAGVTMPRFTSVPIPPILDSLLSDLRPMAEKKGLRLRVAVTNDCVYTDRLMLRRALQNLISNAIHYTDKGGVLIGTRRQGDRISIEVIDTGRGIPEDQQEKIFEEFHRGPLSEGAADQGTGLGLGLAIVNRLVTALNHEVSVQSSPGKGSVFRISALRASTPPALQIAETQPSAPPAAKGNLSGRKILVLENDPAVIEAMEGLLANWGCEFKVGRSTRDALEALESLTWIPDLIIADHHLDHGNLGTETLAQLYTILPIKVPAILATADASETVVEEAKRLGVEHMPKPLKPAQLRALATHLINGGE
;
A
#
# COMPACT_ATOMS: atom_id res chain seq x y z
N MET A 1 -100.39 -4.09 36.82
CA MET A 1 -100.84 -5.23 35.98
C MET A 1 -100.74 -6.46 36.84
N SER A 2 -101.94 -7.02 37.14
CA SER A 2 -102.16 -8.06 38.14
C SER A 2 -101.53 -9.40 37.73
N LEU A 3 -100.86 -10.07 38.68
CA LEU A 3 -100.20 -11.39 38.58
C LEU A 3 -101.18 -12.58 38.42
N TYR A 4 -102.43 -12.34 38.11
CA TYR A 4 -103.49 -13.35 38.12
C TYR A 4 -104.07 -13.75 36.72
N ASP A 5 -103.38 -13.52 35.64
CA ASP A 5 -103.86 -13.90 34.33
C ASP A 5 -102.85 -14.80 33.59
N ILE A 6 -102.39 -15.88 34.29
CA ILE A 6 -101.39 -16.84 33.75
C ILE A 6 -102.03 -18.22 33.44
N ASP A 7 -103.29 -18.34 33.33
CA ASP A 7 -103.96 -19.64 33.04
C ASP A 7 -104.25 -19.93 31.54
N ASP A 8 -103.70 -19.11 30.64
CA ASP A 8 -103.75 -19.46 29.22
C ASP A 8 -102.53 -20.38 28.85
N PRO A 9 -102.79 -21.67 28.52
CA PRO A 9 -101.72 -22.65 28.24
C PRO A 9 -100.88 -22.26 27.03
N VAL A 10 -101.37 -21.45 26.12
CA VAL A 10 -100.68 -20.97 24.90
C VAL A 10 -99.64 -19.87 25.32
N ARG A 11 -100.04 -19.02 26.26
CA ARG A 11 -99.21 -17.95 26.76
C ARG A 11 -98.10 -18.47 27.66
N LEU A 12 -98.35 -19.47 28.53
CA LEU A 12 -97.38 -20.20 29.33
C LEU A 12 -96.35 -20.92 28.44
N LYS A 13 -96.80 -21.55 27.34
CA LYS A 13 -95.89 -22.18 26.36
C LYS A 13 -94.91 -21.16 25.69
N LYS A 14 -95.43 -19.97 25.36
CA LYS A 14 -94.60 -18.89 24.76
C LYS A 14 -93.61 -18.34 25.78
N ILE A 15 -94.01 -18.14 27.06
CA ILE A 15 -93.14 -17.69 28.10
C ILE A 15 -92.04 -18.72 28.43
N ASN A 16 -92.42 -20.01 28.53
CA ASN A 16 -91.43 -21.08 28.73
C ASN A 16 -90.45 -21.20 27.54
N ALA A 17 -90.95 -21.12 26.31
CA ALA A 17 -90.02 -21.13 25.17
C ALA A 17 -89.06 -19.93 25.14
N ALA A 18 -89.53 -18.75 25.51
CA ALA A 18 -88.67 -17.56 25.64
C ALA A 18 -87.69 -17.67 26.80
N LEU A 19 -88.07 -18.27 27.92
CA LEU A 19 -87.20 -18.52 29.07
C LEU A 19 -86.16 -19.59 28.71
N VAL A 20 -86.54 -20.68 28.06
CA VAL A 20 -85.61 -21.72 27.61
C VAL A 20 -84.54 -21.12 26.64
N ASN A 21 -84.98 -20.38 25.59
CA ASN A 21 -84.09 -19.70 24.69
C ASN A 21 -83.11 -18.74 25.40
N ARG A 22 -83.65 -18.01 26.43
CA ARG A 22 -82.80 -17.09 27.17
C ARG A 22 -81.80 -17.78 28.08
N VAL A 23 -82.14 -18.94 28.63
CA VAL A 23 -81.20 -19.80 29.40
C VAL A 23 -80.19 -20.44 28.47
N GLU A 24 -80.63 -20.95 27.32
CA GLU A 24 -79.66 -21.50 26.32
C GLU A 24 -78.68 -20.43 25.86
N GLN A 25 -79.13 -19.24 25.50
CA GLN A 25 -78.25 -18.13 25.14
C GLN A 25 -77.32 -17.73 26.26
N ALA A 26 -77.77 -17.71 27.54
CA ALA A 26 -76.90 -17.40 28.68
C ALA A 26 -75.85 -18.49 28.92
N VAL A 27 -76.21 -19.76 28.72
CA VAL A 27 -75.29 -20.91 28.82
C VAL A 27 -74.25 -20.85 27.72
N ASP A 28 -74.64 -20.55 26.47
CA ASP A 28 -73.73 -20.43 25.36
C ASP A 28 -72.78 -19.21 25.50
N GLN A 29 -73.31 -18.09 26.00
CA GLN A 29 -72.46 -16.93 26.35
C GLN A 29 -71.45 -17.28 27.45
N GLN A 30 -71.86 -18.03 28.47
CA GLN A 30 -70.97 -18.48 29.54
C GLN A 30 -69.90 -19.48 29.06
N ARG A 31 -70.26 -20.40 28.16
CA ARG A 31 -69.32 -21.32 27.51
C ARG A 31 -68.31 -20.57 26.66
N ASN A 32 -68.76 -19.62 25.84
CA ASN A 32 -67.86 -18.80 25.02
C ASN A 32 -66.93 -17.93 25.91
N ALA A 33 -67.43 -17.34 27.00
CA ALA A 33 -66.60 -16.60 27.94
C ALA A 33 -65.53 -17.49 28.63
N PHE A 34 -65.90 -18.72 28.99
CA PHE A 34 -64.96 -19.66 29.58
C PHE A 34 -63.89 -20.10 28.62
N SER A 35 -64.26 -20.42 27.32
CA SER A 35 -63.30 -20.75 26.27
C SER A 35 -62.34 -19.59 25.96
N LEU A 36 -62.83 -18.37 25.92
CA LEU A 36 -62.02 -17.17 25.76
C LEU A 36 -61.04 -16.99 26.90
N PHE A 37 -61.48 -17.25 28.17
CA PHE A 37 -60.63 -17.17 29.35
C PHE A 37 -59.52 -18.25 29.34
N GLU A 38 -59.81 -19.50 28.98
CA GLU A 38 -58.82 -20.56 28.80
C GLU A 38 -57.79 -20.20 27.71
N THR A 39 -58.28 -19.65 26.59
CA THR A 39 -57.42 -19.22 25.49
C THR A 39 -56.52 -18.08 25.92
N ALA A 40 -57.05 -17.10 26.69
CA ALA A 40 -56.27 -15.97 27.21
C ALA A 40 -55.14 -16.45 28.16
N ILE A 41 -55.43 -17.36 29.10
CA ILE A 41 -54.44 -17.94 30.01
C ILE A 41 -53.35 -18.70 29.23
N SER A 42 -53.74 -19.49 28.24
CA SER A 42 -52.79 -20.22 27.38
C SER A 42 -51.90 -19.27 26.61
N LEU A 43 -52.46 -18.19 26.04
CA LEU A 43 -51.75 -17.19 25.28
C LEU A 43 -50.78 -16.41 26.18
N GLU A 44 -51.22 -16.03 27.39
CA GLU A 44 -50.38 -15.37 28.37
C GLU A 44 -49.17 -16.24 28.77
N GLY A 45 -49.40 -17.55 29.01
CA GLY A 45 -48.34 -18.51 29.22
C GLY A 45 -47.32 -18.61 28.08
N GLN A 46 -47.84 -18.63 26.82
CA GLN A 46 -46.96 -18.60 25.63
C GLN A 46 -46.17 -17.31 25.50
N ILE A 47 -46.81 -16.16 25.69
CA ILE A 47 -46.16 -14.85 25.65
C ILE A 47 -45.03 -14.81 26.71
N ARG A 48 -45.31 -15.20 27.92
CA ARG A 48 -44.31 -15.24 29.01
C ARG A 48 -43.14 -16.12 28.65
N LYS A 49 -43.38 -17.33 28.16
CA LYS A 49 -42.34 -18.26 27.72
C LYS A 49 -41.48 -17.66 26.59
N ARG A 50 -42.13 -17.07 25.59
CA ARG A 50 -41.42 -16.41 24.47
C ARG A 50 -40.60 -15.19 24.91
N THR A 51 -41.12 -14.41 25.87
CA THR A 51 -40.42 -13.26 26.43
C THR A 51 -39.17 -13.72 27.19
N ASP A 52 -39.26 -14.79 27.98
CA ASP A 52 -38.12 -15.36 28.69
C ASP A 52 -37.06 -15.93 27.73
N GLU A 53 -37.51 -16.66 26.67
CA GLU A 53 -36.63 -17.16 25.63
C GLU A 53 -35.90 -16.02 24.89
N LEU A 54 -36.63 -14.97 24.54
CA LEU A 54 -36.09 -13.79 23.85
C LEU A 54 -35.09 -13.04 24.74
N THR A 55 -35.43 -12.84 26.00
CA THR A 55 -34.55 -12.15 26.97
C THR A 55 -33.23 -12.92 27.17
N SER A 56 -33.31 -14.26 27.26
CA SER A 56 -32.12 -15.09 27.38
C SER A 56 -31.27 -15.10 26.10
N ALA A 57 -31.89 -15.06 24.92
CA ALA A 57 -31.20 -14.96 23.63
C ALA A 57 -30.51 -13.59 23.49
N LEU A 58 -31.18 -12.50 23.87
CA LEU A 58 -30.57 -11.15 23.86
C LEU A 58 -29.34 -11.07 24.78
N ARG A 59 -29.41 -11.62 25.98
CA ARG A 59 -28.24 -11.67 26.88
C ARG A 59 -27.08 -12.42 26.25
N ARG A 60 -27.33 -13.59 25.63
CA ARG A 60 -26.28 -14.34 24.94
C ARG A 60 -25.64 -13.56 23.80
N VAL A 61 -26.45 -12.86 22.98
CA VAL A 61 -25.93 -12.00 21.91
C VAL A 61 -25.07 -10.89 22.47
N GLU A 62 -25.48 -10.27 23.57
CA GLU A 62 -24.72 -9.21 24.23
C GLU A 62 -23.38 -9.72 24.78
N GLU A 63 -23.37 -10.89 25.43
CA GLU A 63 -22.14 -11.54 25.92
C GLU A 63 -21.19 -11.90 24.76
N ILE A 64 -21.72 -12.44 23.67
CA ILE A 64 -20.92 -12.77 22.48
C ILE A 64 -20.34 -11.50 21.85
N ASN A 65 -21.13 -10.41 21.75
CA ASN A 65 -20.65 -9.15 21.20
C ASN A 65 -19.52 -8.52 22.03
N VAL A 66 -19.64 -8.58 23.36
CA VAL A 66 -18.58 -8.10 24.28
C VAL A 66 -17.29 -8.95 24.10
N GLU A 67 -17.41 -10.26 24.05
CA GLU A 67 -16.23 -11.13 23.84
C GLU A 67 -15.63 -10.94 22.46
N LEU A 68 -16.44 -10.79 21.40
CA LEU A 68 -15.98 -10.51 20.04
C LEU A 68 -15.22 -9.16 19.99
N ALA A 69 -15.75 -8.11 20.63
CA ALA A 69 -15.08 -6.81 20.71
C ALA A 69 -13.72 -6.92 21.42
N ARG A 70 -13.65 -7.70 22.51
CA ARG A 70 -12.40 -7.97 23.22
C ARG A 70 -11.38 -8.72 22.38
N GLN A 71 -11.79 -9.79 21.70
CA GLN A 71 -10.92 -10.57 20.81
C GLN A 71 -10.39 -9.72 19.65
N LYS A 72 -11.26 -8.87 19.08
CA LYS A 72 -10.87 -7.91 18.05
C LYS A 72 -9.80 -6.93 18.54
N ASP A 73 -9.98 -6.33 19.72
CA ASP A 73 -9.02 -5.38 20.30
C ASP A 73 -7.65 -6.06 20.57
N ILE A 74 -7.65 -7.28 21.11
CA ILE A 74 -6.42 -8.06 21.32
C ILE A 74 -5.72 -8.33 19.98
N SER A 75 -6.46 -8.75 18.96
CA SER A 75 -5.93 -9.02 17.62
C SER A 75 -5.36 -7.76 16.96
N GLU A 76 -6.05 -6.63 17.07
CA GLU A 76 -5.59 -5.34 16.54
C GLU A 76 -4.31 -4.86 17.23
N ARG A 77 -4.24 -4.98 18.57
CA ARG A 77 -3.02 -4.63 19.33
C ARG A 77 -1.84 -5.52 18.94
N ALA A 78 -2.06 -6.82 18.84
CA ALA A 78 -1.01 -7.77 18.42
C ALA A 78 -0.52 -7.44 17.00
N ASN A 79 -1.43 -7.10 16.10
CA ASN A 79 -1.08 -6.74 14.72
C ASN A 79 -0.30 -5.41 14.65
N ARG A 80 -0.72 -4.39 15.41
CA ARG A 80 0.02 -3.10 15.51
C ARG A 80 1.42 -3.30 16.10
N SER A 81 1.56 -4.12 17.16
CA SER A 81 2.86 -4.42 17.77
C SER A 81 3.78 -5.16 16.78
N LYS A 82 3.24 -6.14 16.03
CA LYS A 82 3.97 -6.84 14.98
C LYS A 82 4.50 -5.85 13.91
N THR A 83 3.66 -4.92 13.50
CA THR A 83 4.03 -3.92 12.48
C THR A 83 5.10 -2.95 12.96
N GLN A 84 4.97 -2.45 14.19
CA GLN A 84 5.98 -1.56 14.80
C GLN A 84 7.32 -2.30 14.93
N PHE A 85 7.30 -3.57 15.38
CA PHE A 85 8.51 -4.39 15.47
C PHE A 85 9.16 -4.60 14.10
N LEU A 86 8.37 -4.93 13.06
CA LEU A 86 8.89 -5.11 11.71
C LEU A 86 9.41 -3.80 11.11
N ALA A 87 8.78 -2.67 11.38
CA ALA A 87 9.27 -1.36 10.93
C ALA A 87 10.62 -1.01 11.56
N ALA A 88 10.77 -1.20 12.88
CA ALA A 88 12.04 -0.98 13.58
C ALA A 88 13.13 -1.94 13.10
N ALA A 89 12.86 -3.25 13.07
CA ALA A 89 13.81 -4.26 12.61
C ALA A 89 14.27 -4.02 11.17
N SER A 90 13.39 -3.52 10.30
CA SER A 90 13.75 -3.26 8.91
C SER A 90 14.64 -2.03 8.76
N HIS A 91 14.43 -0.99 9.56
CA HIS A 91 15.36 0.14 9.62
C HIS A 91 16.76 -0.35 9.99
N ASP A 92 16.85 -1.18 11.04
CA ASP A 92 18.12 -1.72 11.55
C ASP A 92 18.83 -2.69 10.57
N ILE A 93 18.07 -3.30 9.64
CA ILE A 93 18.63 -4.13 8.57
C ILE A 93 18.95 -3.30 7.32
N LEU A 94 18.17 -2.26 7.01
CA LEU A 94 18.43 -1.41 5.85
C LEU A 94 19.70 -0.55 6.02
N GLN A 95 20.05 -0.16 7.23
CA GLN A 95 21.29 0.62 7.50
C GLN A 95 22.56 -0.15 7.10
N PRO A 96 22.88 -1.36 7.63
CA PRO A 96 24.07 -2.09 7.24
C PRO A 96 24.05 -2.51 5.76
N LEU A 97 22.87 -2.72 5.19
CA LEU A 97 22.72 -3.04 3.78
C LEU A 97 23.08 -1.83 2.90
N ASN A 98 22.68 -0.62 3.30
CA ASN A 98 23.04 0.63 2.62
C ASN A 98 24.57 0.85 2.68
N ALA A 99 25.18 0.65 3.86
CA ALA A 99 26.62 0.72 4.01
C ALA A 99 27.36 -0.28 3.11
N ALA A 100 26.89 -1.54 3.04
CA ALA A 100 27.43 -2.56 2.17
C ALA A 100 27.32 -2.18 0.68
N GLN A 101 26.19 -1.61 0.24
CA GLN A 101 26.01 -1.15 -1.14
C GLN A 101 27.01 -0.02 -1.50
N LEU A 102 27.14 0.98 -0.63
CA LEU A 102 28.07 2.08 -0.84
C LEU A 102 29.52 1.58 -0.90
N THR A 103 29.90 0.67 0.00
CA THR A 103 31.25 0.07 0.05
C THR A 103 31.54 -0.73 -1.23
N ILE A 104 30.61 -1.54 -1.70
CA ILE A 104 30.75 -2.34 -2.94
C ILE A 104 30.89 -1.44 -4.15
N SER A 105 30.10 -0.36 -4.21
CA SER A 105 30.22 0.59 -5.33
C SER A 105 31.57 1.32 -5.32
N SER A 106 32.12 1.61 -4.14
CA SER A 106 33.48 2.15 -4.02
C SER A 106 34.54 1.15 -4.49
N LEU A 107 34.34 -0.15 -4.21
CA LEU A 107 35.21 -1.22 -4.70
C LEU A 107 35.11 -1.41 -6.23
N TYR A 108 33.95 -1.17 -6.83
CA TYR A 108 33.77 -1.28 -8.28
C TYR A 108 34.69 -0.31 -9.05
N ASP A 109 34.81 0.92 -8.54
CA ASP A 109 35.68 1.95 -9.14
C ASP A 109 37.18 1.66 -8.97
N LEU A 110 37.56 0.83 -8.00
CA LEU A 110 38.95 0.44 -7.70
C LEU A 110 39.40 -0.83 -8.43
N GLN A 111 38.50 -1.61 -9.05
CA GLN A 111 38.85 -2.89 -9.65
C GLN A 111 39.48 -2.75 -11.05
N GLN A 112 40.60 -3.43 -11.27
CA GLN A 112 41.31 -3.50 -12.56
C GLN A 112 41.09 -4.84 -13.28
N SER A 113 40.40 -5.81 -12.67
CA SER A 113 40.19 -7.15 -13.21
C SER A 113 38.75 -7.39 -13.58
N ASP A 114 38.46 -7.81 -14.81
CA ASP A 114 37.10 -8.16 -15.28
C ASP A 114 36.39 -9.17 -14.38
N LYS A 115 37.13 -10.13 -13.80
CA LYS A 115 36.58 -11.12 -12.88
C LYS A 115 36.15 -10.49 -11.55
N ALA A 116 36.93 -9.57 -11.02
CA ALA A 116 36.59 -8.85 -9.80
C ALA A 116 35.37 -7.93 -10.03
N ILE A 117 35.31 -7.23 -11.14
CA ILE A 117 34.15 -6.43 -11.57
C ILE A 117 32.89 -7.29 -11.64
N ALA A 118 32.95 -8.49 -12.26
CA ALA A 118 31.81 -9.39 -12.34
C ALA A 118 31.34 -9.89 -10.96
N MET A 119 32.27 -10.17 -10.03
CA MET A 119 31.95 -10.59 -8.67
C MET A 119 31.30 -9.44 -7.86
N VAL A 120 31.84 -8.24 -7.94
CA VAL A 120 31.27 -7.04 -7.28
C VAL A 120 29.84 -6.79 -7.80
N ALA A 121 29.65 -6.82 -9.13
CA ALA A 121 28.33 -6.68 -9.72
C ALA A 121 27.35 -7.80 -9.31
N GLN A 122 27.82 -9.00 -9.00
CA GLN A 122 26.98 -10.08 -8.48
C GLN A 122 26.55 -9.79 -7.03
N VAL A 123 27.47 -9.32 -6.18
CA VAL A 123 27.13 -8.95 -4.80
C VAL A 123 26.18 -7.77 -4.77
N GLU A 124 26.40 -6.75 -5.61
CA GLU A 124 25.47 -5.60 -5.76
C GLU A 124 24.06 -6.06 -6.11
N ARG A 125 23.89 -6.94 -7.08
CA ARG A 125 22.58 -7.53 -7.42
C ARG A 125 21.94 -8.29 -6.26
N SER A 126 22.75 -9.01 -5.47
CA SER A 126 22.22 -9.73 -4.30
C SER A 126 21.74 -8.78 -3.21
N LEU A 127 22.44 -7.67 -2.98
CA LEU A 127 22.04 -6.62 -2.05
C LEU A 127 20.78 -5.89 -2.53
N ASP A 128 20.68 -5.58 -3.82
CA ASP A 128 19.46 -4.98 -4.41
C ASP A 128 18.25 -5.88 -4.19
N THR A 129 18.43 -7.19 -4.38
CA THR A 129 17.37 -8.18 -4.12
C THR A 129 16.95 -8.20 -2.65
N MET A 130 17.91 -8.19 -1.72
CA MET A 130 17.58 -8.14 -0.28
C MET A 130 16.85 -6.86 0.10
N ASN A 131 17.24 -5.72 -0.45
CA ASN A 131 16.55 -4.44 -0.24
C ASN A 131 15.10 -4.48 -0.72
N GLU A 132 14.87 -5.01 -1.93
CA GLU A 132 13.52 -5.15 -2.49
C GLU A 132 12.64 -6.03 -1.60
N LEU A 133 13.22 -7.12 -1.07
CA LEU A 133 12.54 -8.01 -0.13
C LEU A 133 12.10 -7.31 1.15
N LEU A 134 13.03 -6.62 1.80
CA LEU A 134 12.75 -5.93 3.05
C LEU A 134 11.69 -4.85 2.86
N ARG A 135 11.79 -4.05 1.81
CA ARG A 135 10.76 -3.05 1.47
C ARG A 135 9.39 -3.70 1.25
N THR A 136 9.37 -4.79 0.50
CA THR A 136 8.16 -5.56 0.21
C THR A 136 7.49 -6.05 1.50
N LEU A 137 8.28 -6.63 2.41
CA LEU A 137 7.79 -7.17 3.68
C LEU A 137 7.26 -6.07 4.61
N LEU A 138 7.95 -4.91 4.63
CA LEU A 138 7.50 -3.73 5.35
C LEU A 138 6.15 -3.21 4.85
N ASP A 139 6.00 -3.11 3.53
CA ASP A 139 4.78 -2.60 2.92
C ASP A 139 3.58 -3.53 3.18
N ILE A 140 3.81 -4.85 3.07
CA ILE A 140 2.83 -5.85 3.47
C ILE A 140 2.41 -5.62 4.93
N SER A 141 3.37 -5.51 5.83
CA SER A 141 3.11 -5.31 7.25
C SER A 141 2.34 -4.01 7.54
N ARG A 142 2.70 -2.89 6.89
CA ARG A 142 2.01 -1.59 7.05
C ARG A 142 0.59 -1.61 6.51
N LEU A 143 0.34 -2.31 5.39
CA LEU A 143 -0.99 -2.50 4.82
C LEU A 143 -1.87 -3.38 5.72
N ASP A 144 -1.34 -4.51 6.22
CA ASP A 144 -2.06 -5.43 7.11
C ASP A 144 -2.43 -4.79 8.45
N ALA A 145 -1.61 -3.86 8.94
CA ALA A 145 -1.89 -3.11 10.16
C ALA A 145 -2.86 -1.92 9.96
N GLY A 146 -3.25 -1.63 8.72
CA GLY A 146 -4.10 -0.46 8.43
C GLY A 146 -3.42 0.88 8.73
N VAL A 147 -2.09 0.91 8.87
CA VAL A 147 -1.33 2.15 9.12
C VAL A 147 -1.32 3.04 7.89
N THR A 148 -1.34 2.42 6.71
CA THR A 148 -1.37 3.16 5.43
C THR A 148 -2.82 3.29 4.97
N MET A 149 -3.40 4.48 5.13
CA MET A 149 -4.73 4.80 4.63
C MET A 149 -4.64 5.33 3.20
N PRO A 150 -5.36 4.74 2.22
CA PRO A 150 -5.35 5.24 0.84
C PRO A 150 -6.00 6.62 0.75
N ARG A 151 -5.40 7.51 -0.04
CA ARG A 151 -5.96 8.83 -0.37
C ARG A 151 -6.69 8.78 -1.70
N PHE A 152 -7.99 8.58 -1.64
CA PHE A 152 -8.82 8.48 -2.82
C PHE A 152 -8.99 9.83 -3.52
N THR A 153 -8.55 9.89 -4.77
CA THR A 153 -8.71 11.04 -5.66
C THR A 153 -9.11 10.60 -7.06
N SER A 154 -9.53 11.54 -7.92
CA SER A 154 -9.71 11.25 -9.33
C SER A 154 -8.36 11.25 -10.03
N VAL A 155 -7.88 10.08 -10.42
CA VAL A 155 -6.54 9.87 -10.97
C VAL A 155 -6.63 9.52 -12.45
N PRO A 156 -6.00 10.29 -13.36
CA PRO A 156 -5.90 9.93 -14.77
C PRO A 156 -4.94 8.76 -14.96
N ILE A 157 -5.36 7.77 -15.76
CA ILE A 157 -4.57 6.55 -15.99
C ILE A 157 -3.33 6.80 -16.88
N PRO A 158 -3.41 7.56 -17.99
CA PRO A 158 -2.29 7.68 -18.91
C PRO A 158 -0.98 8.14 -18.26
N PRO A 159 -0.93 9.19 -17.41
CA PRO A 159 0.32 9.65 -16.80
C PRO A 159 0.99 8.60 -15.90
N ILE A 160 0.19 7.70 -15.26
CA ILE A 160 0.76 6.61 -14.47
C ILE A 160 1.45 5.60 -15.39
N LEU A 161 0.79 5.23 -16.49
CA LEU A 161 1.32 4.24 -17.42
C LEU A 161 2.52 4.77 -18.19
N ASP A 162 2.51 6.03 -18.61
CA ASP A 162 3.64 6.65 -19.32
C ASP A 162 4.91 6.62 -18.45
N SER A 163 4.79 6.96 -17.17
CA SER A 163 5.89 6.86 -16.21
C SER A 163 6.37 5.42 -16.04
N LEU A 164 5.47 4.44 -15.85
CA LEU A 164 5.82 3.04 -15.69
C LEU A 164 6.49 2.45 -16.93
N LEU A 165 6.03 2.86 -18.12
CA LEU A 165 6.62 2.41 -19.37
C LEU A 165 8.04 2.96 -19.56
N SER A 166 8.27 4.21 -19.20
CA SER A 166 9.62 4.79 -19.22
C SER A 166 10.58 3.98 -18.35
N ASP A 167 10.13 3.58 -17.16
CA ASP A 167 10.93 2.83 -16.20
C ASP A 167 11.19 1.38 -16.63
N LEU A 168 10.21 0.71 -17.25
CA LEU A 168 10.25 -0.73 -17.55
C LEU A 168 10.65 -1.05 -18.99
N ARG A 169 10.64 -0.08 -19.89
CA ARG A 169 11.04 -0.26 -21.30
C ARG A 169 12.45 -0.85 -21.46
N PRO A 170 13.49 -0.38 -20.74
CA PRO A 170 14.83 -0.95 -20.87
C PRO A 170 14.88 -2.45 -20.52
N MET A 171 14.07 -2.89 -19.54
CA MET A 171 13.96 -4.30 -19.16
C MET A 171 13.31 -5.13 -20.27
N ALA A 172 12.24 -4.63 -20.89
CA ALA A 172 11.58 -5.30 -22.00
C ALA A 172 12.49 -5.38 -23.25
N GLU A 173 13.17 -4.29 -23.58
CA GLU A 173 14.12 -4.21 -24.72
C GLU A 173 15.29 -5.17 -24.55
N LYS A 174 15.86 -5.29 -23.34
CA LYS A 174 16.92 -6.25 -23.02
C LYS A 174 16.52 -7.69 -23.30
N LYS A 175 15.23 -8.03 -23.13
CA LYS A 175 14.64 -9.33 -23.45
C LYS A 175 14.14 -9.43 -24.91
N GLY A 176 14.19 -8.35 -25.70
CA GLY A 176 13.64 -8.30 -27.06
C GLY A 176 12.12 -8.37 -27.11
N LEU A 177 11.42 -7.96 -26.05
CA LEU A 177 9.96 -8.00 -25.94
C LEU A 177 9.33 -6.70 -26.46
N ARG A 178 8.16 -6.83 -27.10
CA ARG A 178 7.35 -5.67 -27.52
C ARG A 178 6.49 -5.20 -26.35
N LEU A 179 6.70 -3.97 -25.88
CA LEU A 179 5.88 -3.33 -24.86
C LEU A 179 4.95 -2.31 -25.52
N ARG A 180 3.62 -2.51 -25.42
CA ARG A 180 2.60 -1.67 -26.05
C ARG A 180 1.57 -1.18 -25.05
N VAL A 181 0.99 -0.01 -25.33
CA VAL A 181 -0.10 0.58 -24.53
C VAL A 181 -1.28 0.93 -25.44
N ALA A 182 -2.47 0.60 -25.00
CA ALA A 182 -3.73 0.94 -25.62
C ALA A 182 -4.72 1.39 -24.54
N VAL A 183 -4.62 2.64 -24.11
CA VAL A 183 -5.44 3.18 -23.02
C VAL A 183 -6.33 4.33 -23.49
N THR A 184 -7.46 4.49 -22.81
CA THR A 184 -8.35 5.61 -22.98
C THR A 184 -8.01 6.70 -21.95
N ASN A 185 -8.37 7.96 -22.26
CA ASN A 185 -8.20 9.10 -21.33
C ASN A 185 -9.24 9.04 -20.21
N ASP A 186 -9.26 7.93 -19.47
CA ASP A 186 -10.17 7.72 -18.36
C ASP A 186 -9.48 8.03 -17.02
N CYS A 187 -10.31 8.42 -16.05
CA CYS A 187 -9.90 8.61 -14.66
C CYS A 187 -10.54 7.53 -13.78
N VAL A 188 -9.82 7.10 -12.77
CA VAL A 188 -10.30 6.18 -11.74
C VAL A 188 -10.24 6.84 -10.36
N TYR A 189 -11.19 6.47 -9.48
CA TYR A 189 -11.20 6.93 -8.10
C TYR A 189 -10.33 6.02 -7.27
N THR A 190 -9.11 6.47 -6.95
CA THR A 190 -8.07 5.62 -6.35
C THR A 190 -6.98 6.47 -5.66
N ASP A 191 -6.06 5.79 -5.00
CA ASP A 191 -4.77 6.36 -4.60
C ASP A 191 -3.74 6.14 -5.71
N ARG A 192 -3.11 7.23 -6.18
CA ARG A 192 -2.17 7.23 -7.29
C ARG A 192 -0.94 6.35 -7.04
N LEU A 193 -0.36 6.44 -5.84
CA LEU A 193 0.89 5.74 -5.51
C LEU A 193 0.65 4.23 -5.37
N MET A 194 -0.43 3.86 -4.68
CA MET A 194 -0.81 2.45 -4.51
C MET A 194 -1.18 1.79 -5.83
N LEU A 195 -1.97 2.47 -6.68
CA LEU A 195 -2.32 1.95 -8.01
C LEU A 195 -1.08 1.81 -8.90
N ARG A 196 -0.19 2.83 -8.94
CA ARG A 196 1.07 2.76 -9.68
C ARG A 196 1.90 1.55 -9.26
N ARG A 197 2.00 1.31 -7.96
CA ARG A 197 2.76 0.18 -7.41
C ARG A 197 2.15 -1.18 -7.79
N ALA A 198 0.82 -1.32 -7.71
CA ALA A 198 0.13 -2.53 -8.14
C ALA A 198 0.38 -2.82 -9.63
N LEU A 199 0.26 -1.80 -10.49
CA LEU A 199 0.53 -1.92 -11.93
C LEU A 199 2.00 -2.22 -12.22
N GLN A 200 2.94 -1.61 -11.51
CA GLN A 200 4.37 -1.90 -11.64
C GLN A 200 4.68 -3.37 -11.40
N ASN A 201 4.11 -3.96 -10.33
CA ASN A 201 4.27 -5.39 -10.04
C ASN A 201 3.69 -6.26 -11.16
N LEU A 202 2.49 -5.95 -11.65
CA LEU A 202 1.88 -6.72 -12.74
C LEU A 202 2.67 -6.64 -14.04
N ILE A 203 3.12 -5.43 -14.43
CA ILE A 203 3.87 -5.23 -15.68
C ILE A 203 5.26 -5.86 -15.58
N SER A 204 5.95 -5.71 -14.44
CA SER A 204 7.24 -6.35 -14.19
C SER A 204 7.14 -7.88 -14.26
N ASN A 205 6.11 -8.48 -13.65
CA ASN A 205 5.83 -9.90 -13.74
C ASN A 205 5.57 -10.33 -15.20
N ALA A 206 4.75 -9.59 -15.95
CA ALA A 206 4.47 -9.87 -17.35
C ALA A 206 5.75 -9.89 -18.19
N ILE A 207 6.66 -8.93 -18.01
CA ILE A 207 7.97 -8.89 -18.68
C ILE A 207 8.85 -10.07 -18.21
N HIS A 208 8.82 -10.38 -16.90
CA HIS A 208 9.66 -11.44 -16.35
C HIS A 208 9.29 -12.82 -16.89
N TYR A 209 7.99 -13.15 -16.93
CA TYR A 209 7.48 -14.47 -17.32
C TYR A 209 7.22 -14.62 -18.82
N THR A 210 7.56 -13.62 -19.64
CA THR A 210 7.50 -13.68 -21.09
C THR A 210 8.91 -13.83 -21.65
N ASP A 211 9.14 -14.92 -22.41
CA ASP A 211 10.43 -15.18 -23.07
C ASP A 211 10.45 -14.64 -24.50
N LYS A 212 9.33 -14.71 -25.20
CA LYS A 212 9.17 -14.22 -26.59
C LYS A 212 7.80 -13.60 -26.79
N GLY A 213 7.73 -12.56 -27.64
CA GLY A 213 6.48 -11.89 -27.97
C GLY A 213 6.36 -10.50 -27.35
N GLY A 214 5.45 -10.28 -26.38
CA GLY A 214 5.31 -8.96 -25.77
C GLY A 214 4.27 -8.85 -24.68
N VAL A 215 4.19 -7.64 -24.14
CA VAL A 215 3.24 -7.22 -23.10
C VAL A 215 2.41 -6.06 -23.64
N LEU A 216 1.09 -6.15 -23.47
CA LEU A 216 0.14 -5.10 -23.81
C LEU A 216 -0.58 -4.63 -22.55
N ILE A 217 -0.56 -3.33 -22.31
CA ILE A 217 -1.33 -2.70 -21.23
C ILE A 217 -2.53 -2.00 -21.88
N GLY A 218 -3.73 -2.30 -21.43
CA GLY A 218 -4.94 -1.73 -21.97
C GLY A 218 -5.90 -1.25 -20.88
N THR A 219 -6.88 -0.43 -21.28
CA THR A 219 -8.02 -0.09 -20.44
C THR A 219 -9.32 -0.41 -21.15
N ARG A 220 -10.30 -0.92 -20.39
CA ARG A 220 -11.63 -1.26 -20.90
C ARG A 220 -12.70 -0.73 -19.95
N ARG A 221 -13.69 -0.01 -20.51
CA ARG A 221 -14.86 0.46 -19.75
C ARG A 221 -15.87 -0.66 -19.55
N GLN A 222 -16.32 -0.82 -18.30
CA GLN A 222 -17.35 -1.80 -17.91
C GLN A 222 -18.36 -1.11 -16.99
N GLY A 223 -19.38 -0.47 -17.59
CA GLY A 223 -20.36 0.32 -16.84
C GLY A 223 -19.74 1.51 -16.10
N ASP A 224 -19.85 1.51 -14.79
CA ASP A 224 -19.28 2.49 -13.86
C ASP A 224 -17.83 2.19 -13.45
N ARG A 225 -17.25 1.10 -13.95
CA ARG A 225 -15.87 0.68 -13.64
C ARG A 225 -14.98 0.73 -14.88
N ILE A 226 -13.69 0.84 -14.62
CA ILE A 226 -12.64 0.71 -15.62
C ILE A 226 -11.78 -0.47 -15.24
N SER A 227 -11.62 -1.39 -16.17
CA SER A 227 -10.68 -2.50 -16.07
C SER A 227 -9.36 -2.07 -16.70
N ILE A 228 -8.28 -2.10 -15.93
CA ILE A 228 -6.90 -1.92 -16.40
C ILE A 228 -6.34 -3.33 -16.58
N GLU A 229 -5.96 -3.66 -17.80
CA GLU A 229 -5.55 -5.01 -18.19
C GLU A 229 -4.06 -5.03 -18.53
N VAL A 230 -3.33 -5.99 -17.96
CA VAL A 230 -1.96 -6.33 -18.32
C VAL A 230 -1.97 -7.69 -18.97
N ILE A 231 -1.67 -7.74 -20.26
CA ILE A 231 -1.75 -8.92 -21.12
C ILE A 231 -0.35 -9.32 -21.53
N ASP A 232 0.06 -10.54 -21.26
CA ASP A 232 1.35 -11.10 -21.66
C ASP A 232 1.17 -12.30 -22.59
N THR A 233 2.20 -12.59 -23.38
CA THR A 233 2.29 -13.78 -24.23
C THR A 233 3.26 -14.81 -23.64
N GLY A 234 3.37 -14.86 -22.32
CA GLY A 234 4.29 -15.72 -21.60
C GLY A 234 3.84 -17.17 -21.48
N ARG A 235 4.47 -17.88 -20.56
CA ARG A 235 4.24 -19.32 -20.33
C ARG A 235 2.82 -19.67 -19.85
N GLY A 236 2.05 -18.70 -19.38
CA GLY A 236 0.72 -18.91 -18.80
C GLY A 236 0.77 -19.58 -17.42
N ILE A 237 -0.41 -19.73 -16.81
CA ILE A 237 -0.61 -20.23 -15.45
C ILE A 237 -1.67 -21.33 -15.47
N PRO A 238 -1.39 -22.55 -14.95
CA PRO A 238 -2.39 -23.60 -14.80
C PRO A 238 -3.58 -23.16 -13.95
N GLU A 239 -4.75 -23.68 -14.25
CA GLU A 239 -6.02 -23.28 -13.61
C GLU A 239 -5.99 -23.50 -12.08
N ASP A 240 -5.44 -24.62 -11.63
CA ASP A 240 -5.28 -24.98 -10.21
C ASP A 240 -4.32 -24.08 -9.44
N GLN A 241 -3.54 -23.25 -10.12
CA GLN A 241 -2.59 -22.31 -9.54
C GLN A 241 -3.11 -20.86 -9.52
N GLN A 242 -4.13 -20.52 -10.32
CA GLN A 242 -4.56 -19.12 -10.52
C GLN A 242 -5.07 -18.44 -9.24
N GLU A 243 -5.60 -19.17 -8.28
CA GLU A 243 -5.96 -18.63 -6.97
C GLU A 243 -4.74 -18.52 -6.06
N LYS A 244 -3.85 -19.51 -6.11
CA LYS A 244 -2.68 -19.62 -5.21
C LYS A 244 -1.57 -18.62 -5.53
N ILE A 245 -1.48 -18.12 -6.77
CA ILE A 245 -0.45 -17.15 -7.15
C ILE A 245 -0.51 -15.84 -6.36
N PHE A 246 -1.61 -15.53 -5.70
CA PHE A 246 -1.78 -14.37 -4.83
C PHE A 246 -1.37 -14.63 -3.37
N GLU A 247 -1.03 -15.88 -3.02
CA GLU A 247 -0.49 -16.25 -1.71
C GLU A 247 0.99 -15.86 -1.61
N GLU A 248 1.43 -15.56 -0.39
CA GLU A 248 2.83 -15.21 -0.12
C GLU A 248 3.76 -16.41 -0.41
N PHE A 249 4.93 -16.11 -0.97
CA PHE A 249 5.98 -17.10 -1.28
C PHE A 249 5.54 -18.21 -2.24
N HIS A 250 4.36 -18.10 -2.85
CA HIS A 250 3.91 -19.09 -3.81
C HIS A 250 4.66 -18.94 -5.15
N ARG A 251 5.24 -20.05 -5.61
CA ARG A 251 5.90 -20.18 -6.93
C ARG A 251 5.27 -21.35 -7.69
N GLY A 252 4.86 -21.12 -8.90
CA GLY A 252 4.30 -22.19 -9.72
C GLY A 252 5.36 -23.27 -10.09
N PRO A 253 4.95 -24.51 -10.31
CA PRO A 253 5.84 -25.66 -10.58
C PRO A 253 6.70 -25.50 -11.84
N LEU A 254 6.38 -24.59 -12.72
CA LEU A 254 7.15 -24.29 -13.94
C LEU A 254 8.43 -23.45 -13.69
N SER A 255 8.67 -23.04 -12.45
CA SER A 255 9.90 -22.31 -12.06
C SER A 255 11.01 -23.23 -11.54
N GLU A 256 10.75 -24.52 -11.31
CA GLU A 256 11.74 -25.46 -10.74
C GLU A 256 12.74 -26.05 -11.75
N GLY A 257 12.52 -25.89 -13.04
CA GLY A 257 13.33 -26.56 -14.09
C GLY A 257 14.20 -25.68 -14.97
N ALA A 258 14.04 -24.36 -14.93
CA ALA A 258 14.91 -23.46 -15.66
C ALA A 258 16.01 -22.95 -14.71
N ALA A 259 17.26 -23.01 -15.16
CA ALA A 259 18.41 -22.35 -14.54
C ALA A 259 18.23 -20.81 -14.63
N ASP A 260 17.03 -20.34 -14.28
CA ASP A 260 16.66 -18.97 -14.33
C ASP A 260 17.07 -18.34 -12.98
N GLN A 261 18.15 -17.59 -13.02
CA GLN A 261 18.62 -16.71 -11.95
C GLN A 261 17.60 -15.57 -11.70
N GLY A 262 16.31 -15.90 -11.73
CA GLY A 262 15.20 -14.97 -11.57
C GLY A 262 14.83 -14.79 -10.11
N THR A 263 15.20 -13.67 -9.60
CA THR A 263 15.03 -13.06 -8.28
C THR A 263 13.59 -12.79 -7.87
N GLY A 264 12.61 -13.58 -8.22
CA GLY A 264 11.22 -13.38 -7.78
C GLY A 264 10.87 -14.24 -6.56
N LEU A 265 10.63 -13.64 -5.39
CA LEU A 265 10.32 -14.34 -4.13
C LEU A 265 8.87 -14.77 -3.96
N GLY A 266 8.03 -14.59 -4.97
CA GLY A 266 6.60 -14.92 -4.85
C GLY A 266 5.81 -13.91 -3.99
N LEU A 267 6.32 -12.70 -3.78
CA LEU A 267 5.64 -11.66 -2.99
C LEU A 267 4.92 -10.60 -3.84
N GLY A 268 5.28 -10.44 -5.11
CA GLY A 268 4.75 -9.38 -5.96
C GLY A 268 3.24 -9.42 -6.14
N LEU A 269 2.66 -10.59 -6.40
CA LEU A 269 1.20 -10.74 -6.57
C LEU A 269 0.46 -10.68 -5.23
N ALA A 270 1.06 -11.14 -4.14
CA ALA A 270 0.50 -10.97 -2.80
C ALA A 270 0.37 -9.48 -2.43
N ILE A 271 1.37 -8.65 -2.80
CA ILE A 271 1.28 -7.19 -2.65
C ILE A 271 0.17 -6.61 -3.52
N VAL A 272 0.06 -7.04 -4.78
CA VAL A 272 -1.02 -6.56 -5.68
C VAL A 272 -2.37 -6.82 -5.02
N ASN A 273 -2.62 -8.01 -4.51
CA ASN A 273 -3.87 -8.36 -3.85
C ASN A 273 -4.18 -7.46 -2.64
N ARG A 274 -3.16 -7.19 -1.78
CA ARG A 274 -3.32 -6.30 -0.63
C ARG A 274 -3.59 -4.85 -1.02
N LEU A 275 -2.82 -4.31 -1.98
CA LEU A 275 -3.02 -2.95 -2.47
C LEU A 275 -4.41 -2.77 -3.07
N VAL A 276 -4.84 -3.73 -3.90
CA VAL A 276 -6.15 -3.71 -4.55
C VAL A 276 -7.29 -3.81 -3.52
N THR A 277 -7.13 -4.64 -2.49
CA THR A 277 -8.08 -4.75 -1.37
C THR A 277 -8.15 -3.44 -0.58
N ALA A 278 -7.01 -2.84 -0.23
CA ALA A 278 -6.97 -1.55 0.47
C ALA A 278 -7.62 -0.42 -0.35
N LEU A 279 -7.50 -0.47 -1.68
CA LEU A 279 -8.11 0.48 -2.61
C LEU A 279 -9.60 0.20 -2.89
N ASN A 280 -10.23 -0.81 -2.30
CA ASN A 280 -11.58 -1.26 -2.64
C ASN A 280 -11.75 -1.56 -4.16
N HIS A 281 -10.70 -2.06 -4.77
CA HIS A 281 -10.68 -2.51 -6.16
C HIS A 281 -10.77 -4.04 -6.21
N GLU A 282 -10.87 -4.59 -7.42
CA GLU A 282 -10.88 -6.04 -7.64
C GLU A 282 -9.73 -6.43 -8.56
N VAL A 283 -9.03 -7.51 -8.24
CA VAL A 283 -8.03 -8.12 -9.13
C VAL A 283 -8.53 -9.47 -9.61
N SER A 284 -8.29 -9.75 -10.88
CA SER A 284 -8.59 -11.05 -11.47
C SER A 284 -7.51 -11.46 -12.45
N VAL A 285 -7.37 -12.78 -12.66
CA VAL A 285 -6.48 -13.37 -13.63
C VAL A 285 -7.24 -14.31 -14.55
N GLN A 286 -6.87 -14.31 -15.81
CA GLN A 286 -7.30 -15.30 -16.79
C GLN A 286 -6.05 -15.74 -17.55
N SER A 287 -5.74 -17.01 -17.47
CA SER A 287 -4.51 -17.54 -18.06
C SER A 287 -4.71 -18.95 -18.61
N SER A 288 -3.89 -19.30 -19.58
CA SER A 288 -3.83 -20.66 -20.11
C SER A 288 -2.38 -21.04 -20.37
N PRO A 289 -1.92 -22.23 -19.99
CA PRO A 289 -0.57 -22.69 -20.26
C PRO A 289 -0.19 -22.55 -21.72
N GLY A 290 0.95 -21.90 -22.00
CA GLY A 290 1.48 -21.66 -23.34
C GLY A 290 0.81 -20.56 -24.15
N LYS A 291 -0.23 -19.89 -23.61
CA LYS A 291 -0.94 -18.79 -24.29
C LYS A 291 -0.75 -17.42 -23.65
N GLY A 292 -0.14 -17.38 -22.46
CA GLY A 292 0.05 -16.17 -21.69
C GLY A 292 -1.06 -15.93 -20.66
N SER A 293 -1.03 -14.74 -20.06
CA SER A 293 -1.93 -14.35 -18.99
C SER A 293 -2.53 -12.96 -19.21
N VAL A 294 -3.71 -12.74 -18.61
CA VAL A 294 -4.38 -11.44 -18.55
C VAL A 294 -4.69 -11.16 -17.09
N PHE A 295 -4.01 -10.19 -16.52
CA PHE A 295 -4.30 -9.66 -15.20
C PHE A 295 -5.15 -8.40 -15.33
N ARG A 296 -6.19 -8.27 -14.50
CA ARG A 296 -7.12 -7.15 -14.53
C ARG A 296 -7.24 -6.52 -13.15
N ILE A 297 -7.16 -5.19 -13.10
CA ILE A 297 -7.56 -4.40 -11.91
C ILE A 297 -8.81 -3.62 -12.31
N SER A 298 -9.92 -3.85 -11.59
CA SER A 298 -11.19 -3.17 -11.80
C SER A 298 -11.40 -2.09 -10.75
N ALA A 299 -11.44 -0.83 -11.16
CA ALA A 299 -11.60 0.34 -10.30
C ALA A 299 -12.83 1.16 -10.69
N LEU A 300 -13.40 1.91 -9.74
CA LEU A 300 -14.51 2.82 -10.00
C LEU A 300 -14.04 3.96 -10.93
N ARG A 301 -14.86 4.25 -11.93
CA ARG A 301 -14.62 5.37 -12.84
C ARG A 301 -14.84 6.68 -12.10
N ALA A 302 -13.90 7.61 -12.24
CA ALA A 302 -14.04 8.97 -11.74
C ALA A 302 -14.37 9.94 -12.88
N SER A 303 -15.00 11.06 -12.52
CA SER A 303 -15.14 12.18 -13.44
C SER A 303 -13.76 12.72 -13.78
N THR A 304 -13.53 13.07 -15.05
CA THR A 304 -12.30 13.76 -15.46
C THR A 304 -12.17 15.03 -14.65
N PRO A 305 -11.08 15.26 -13.92
CA PRO A 305 -10.89 16.53 -13.24
C PRO A 305 -10.97 17.66 -14.29
N PRO A 306 -11.59 18.81 -13.99
CA PRO A 306 -11.45 19.96 -14.86
C PRO A 306 -9.95 20.19 -15.05
N ALA A 307 -9.52 20.37 -16.29
CA ALA A 307 -8.12 20.39 -16.71
C ALA A 307 -7.30 21.33 -15.81
N LEU A 308 -6.81 20.79 -14.70
CA LEU A 308 -5.65 21.30 -14.04
C LEU A 308 -4.52 21.03 -15.04
N GLN A 309 -4.06 22.08 -15.67
CA GLN A 309 -2.75 22.11 -16.31
C GLN A 309 -1.78 21.63 -15.24
N ILE A 310 -1.56 20.31 -15.22
CA ILE A 310 -0.42 19.74 -14.53
C ILE A 310 0.73 20.28 -15.37
N ALA A 311 1.37 21.32 -14.87
CA ALA A 311 2.71 21.64 -15.31
C ALA A 311 3.48 20.33 -15.21
N GLU A 312 3.74 19.72 -16.37
CA GLU A 312 4.63 18.60 -16.52
C GLU A 312 6.02 19.07 -16.10
N THR A 313 6.28 19.05 -14.81
CA THR A 313 7.64 18.89 -14.34
C THR A 313 7.91 17.38 -14.48
N GLN A 314 8.13 16.96 -15.72
CA GLN A 314 8.90 15.76 -15.97
C GLN A 314 10.23 15.98 -15.25
N PRO A 315 10.64 15.11 -14.36
CA PRO A 315 12.06 14.93 -14.13
C PRO A 315 12.57 14.29 -15.44
N SER A 316 12.95 15.12 -16.40
CA SER A 316 13.82 14.66 -17.46
C SER A 316 15.01 14.04 -16.77
N ALA A 317 15.21 12.73 -17.02
CA ALA A 317 16.47 12.10 -16.66
C ALA A 317 17.56 13.03 -17.22
N PRO A 318 18.42 13.58 -16.37
CA PRO A 318 19.47 14.46 -16.88
C PRO A 318 20.28 13.64 -17.86
N PRO A 319 20.60 14.19 -19.05
CA PRO A 319 21.56 13.57 -19.94
C PRO A 319 22.80 13.29 -19.07
N ALA A 320 23.44 12.14 -19.27
CA ALA A 320 24.63 11.73 -18.55
C ALA A 320 25.71 12.82 -18.73
N ALA A 321 25.59 13.87 -17.94
CA ALA A 321 26.56 14.93 -17.89
C ALA A 321 27.82 14.33 -17.26
N LYS A 322 28.90 14.25 -18.01
CA LYS A 322 30.25 13.99 -17.52
C LYS A 322 30.70 15.19 -16.67
N GLY A 323 29.94 15.50 -15.62
CA GLY A 323 30.30 16.53 -14.66
C GLY A 323 31.36 15.97 -13.71
N ASN A 324 32.46 16.67 -13.58
CA ASN A 324 33.50 16.34 -12.63
C ASN A 324 33.13 16.93 -11.27
N LEU A 325 32.94 16.07 -10.25
CA LEU A 325 32.73 16.49 -8.86
C LEU A 325 34.05 16.77 -8.12
N SER A 326 35.19 16.57 -8.78
CA SER A 326 36.53 16.76 -8.18
C SER A 326 36.72 18.20 -7.70
N GLY A 327 37.14 18.33 -6.42
CA GLY A 327 37.37 19.61 -5.75
C GLY A 327 36.08 20.29 -5.24
N ARG A 328 34.90 19.68 -5.42
CA ARG A 328 33.64 20.20 -4.86
C ARG A 328 33.53 19.91 -3.38
N LYS A 329 32.92 20.82 -2.63
CA LYS A 329 32.76 20.75 -1.18
C LYS A 329 31.39 20.19 -0.85
N ILE A 330 31.36 19.05 -0.13
CA ILE A 330 30.10 18.37 0.21
C ILE A 330 29.98 18.25 1.73
N LEU A 331 28.85 18.70 2.29
CA LEU A 331 28.51 18.48 3.69
C LEU A 331 27.60 17.24 3.78
N VAL A 332 28.02 16.25 4.54
CA VAL A 332 27.24 15.03 4.80
C VAL A 332 26.67 15.08 6.21
N LEU A 333 25.37 14.93 6.34
CA LEU A 333 24.64 14.83 7.61
C LEU A 333 24.10 13.41 7.73
N GLU A 334 24.76 12.60 8.54
CA GLU A 334 24.46 11.17 8.72
C GLU A 334 24.92 10.74 10.11
N ASN A 335 24.13 9.93 10.81
CA ASN A 335 24.44 9.50 12.17
C ASN A 335 25.01 8.08 12.25
N ASP A 336 24.78 7.23 11.23
CA ASP A 336 25.28 5.86 11.19
C ASP A 336 26.78 5.84 10.83
N PRO A 337 27.67 5.33 11.72
CA PRO A 337 29.10 5.31 11.47
C PRO A 337 29.49 4.51 10.21
N ALA A 338 28.77 3.40 9.91
CA ALA A 338 29.08 2.57 8.75
C ALA A 338 28.70 3.26 7.44
N VAL A 339 27.58 4.00 7.44
CA VAL A 339 27.15 4.82 6.29
C VAL A 339 28.09 6.00 6.09
N ILE A 340 28.55 6.63 7.18
CA ILE A 340 29.54 7.71 7.13
C ILE A 340 30.83 7.21 6.47
N GLU A 341 31.43 6.11 6.97
CA GLU A 341 32.66 5.53 6.41
C GLU A 341 32.53 5.19 4.92
N ALA A 342 31.41 4.58 4.55
CA ALA A 342 31.13 4.24 3.15
C ALA A 342 30.94 5.49 2.27
N MET A 343 30.30 6.55 2.79
CA MET A 343 30.10 7.82 2.08
C MET A 343 31.42 8.58 1.93
N GLU A 344 32.26 8.59 2.96
CA GLU A 344 33.62 9.15 2.91
C GLU A 344 34.46 8.50 1.81
N GLY A 345 34.47 7.13 1.75
CA GLY A 345 35.14 6.40 0.70
C GLY A 345 34.59 6.75 -0.71
N LEU A 346 33.30 6.86 -0.86
CA LEU A 346 32.66 7.21 -2.13
C LEU A 346 33.02 8.63 -2.58
N LEU A 347 32.92 9.62 -1.70
CA LEU A 347 33.22 11.02 -1.99
C LEU A 347 34.71 11.25 -2.25
N ALA A 348 35.58 10.55 -1.54
CA ALA A 348 37.03 10.55 -1.78
C ALA A 348 37.36 10.02 -3.19
N ASN A 349 36.72 8.92 -3.62
CA ASN A 349 36.84 8.36 -4.97
C ASN A 349 36.37 9.33 -6.07
N TRP A 350 35.38 10.19 -5.77
CA TRP A 350 34.96 11.25 -6.70
C TRP A 350 35.86 12.49 -6.65
N GLY A 351 36.83 12.52 -5.74
CA GLY A 351 37.75 13.64 -5.56
C GLY A 351 37.12 14.86 -4.89
N CYS A 352 36.06 14.66 -4.11
CA CYS A 352 35.40 15.73 -3.37
C CYS A 352 36.11 16.08 -2.07
N GLU A 353 36.02 17.35 -1.66
CA GLU A 353 36.31 17.77 -0.27
C GLU A 353 35.00 17.63 0.54
N PHE A 354 35.03 17.00 1.70
CA PHE A 354 33.84 16.79 2.48
C PHE A 354 34.02 17.01 3.98
N LYS A 355 32.91 17.36 4.65
CA LYS A 355 32.81 17.35 6.11
C LYS A 355 31.58 16.54 6.50
N VAL A 356 31.59 15.98 7.71
CA VAL A 356 30.52 15.16 8.24
C VAL A 356 29.99 15.76 9.55
N GLY A 357 28.65 15.80 9.71
CA GLY A 357 27.97 16.13 10.95
C GLY A 357 26.97 15.04 11.29
N ARG A 358 26.93 14.60 12.56
CA ARG A 358 26.00 13.55 13.04
C ARG A 358 24.72 14.12 13.62
N SER A 359 24.74 15.40 13.95
CA SER A 359 23.63 16.13 14.55
C SER A 359 23.52 17.53 13.95
N THR A 360 22.42 18.21 14.24
CA THR A 360 22.25 19.63 13.88
C THR A 360 23.38 20.48 14.46
N ARG A 361 23.82 20.17 15.68
CA ARG A 361 24.93 20.89 16.34
C ARG A 361 26.24 20.71 15.58
N ASP A 362 26.60 19.47 15.23
CA ASP A 362 27.85 19.20 14.50
C ASP A 362 27.82 19.88 13.11
N ALA A 363 26.66 19.90 12.47
CA ALA A 363 26.46 20.58 11.19
C ALA A 363 26.74 22.10 11.31
N LEU A 364 26.27 22.72 12.39
CA LEU A 364 26.50 24.15 12.65
C LEU A 364 27.97 24.42 12.98
N GLU A 365 28.58 23.58 13.83
CA GLU A 365 30.01 23.66 14.17
C GLU A 365 30.90 23.50 12.92
N ALA A 366 30.54 22.61 11.99
CA ALA A 366 31.28 22.43 10.74
C ALA A 366 31.30 23.68 9.85
N LEU A 367 30.31 24.58 10.03
CA LEU A 367 30.14 25.83 9.26
C LEU A 367 30.48 27.09 10.08
N GLU A 368 30.80 27.00 11.36
CA GLU A 368 31.04 28.16 12.24
C GLU A 368 32.08 29.17 11.70
N SER A 369 33.06 28.68 10.97
CA SER A 369 34.12 29.57 10.44
C SER A 369 33.71 30.33 9.17
N LEU A 370 32.59 30.03 8.53
CA LEU A 370 32.13 30.53 7.22
C LEU A 370 33.21 30.56 6.10
N THR A 371 34.42 30.02 6.40
CA THR A 371 35.50 29.89 5.45
C THR A 371 35.35 28.68 4.53
N TRP A 372 34.50 27.74 4.94
CA TRP A 372 34.19 26.55 4.17
C TRP A 372 32.67 26.50 3.91
N ILE A 373 32.28 26.90 2.73
CA ILE A 373 30.88 26.85 2.27
C ILE A 373 30.75 25.60 1.39
N PRO A 374 29.77 24.68 1.66
CA PRO A 374 29.55 23.53 0.81
C PRO A 374 28.90 23.90 -0.53
N ASP A 375 29.25 23.17 -1.59
CA ASP A 375 28.58 23.25 -2.89
C ASP A 375 27.28 22.38 -2.90
N LEU A 376 27.20 21.38 -2.02
CA LEU A 376 26.07 20.47 -1.87
C LEU A 376 25.97 19.97 -0.42
N ILE A 377 24.74 19.77 0.06
CA ILE A 377 24.46 19.10 1.33
C ILE A 377 23.76 17.76 1.05
N ILE A 378 24.23 16.66 1.63
CA ILE A 378 23.55 15.37 1.62
C ILE A 378 23.14 15.10 3.06
N ALA A 379 21.83 15.05 3.33
CA ALA A 379 21.32 14.93 4.68
C ALA A 379 20.45 13.68 4.83
N ASP A 380 20.69 12.88 5.87
CA ASP A 380 19.72 11.89 6.31
C ASP A 380 18.51 12.58 6.93
N HIS A 381 17.33 11.99 6.74
CA HIS A 381 16.11 12.50 7.35
C HIS A 381 16.10 12.32 8.87
N HIS A 382 16.73 11.25 9.41
CA HIS A 382 16.78 10.95 10.83
C HIS A 382 18.22 11.07 11.34
N LEU A 383 18.49 12.08 12.15
CA LEU A 383 19.79 12.34 12.75
C LEU A 383 19.78 12.00 14.26
N ASP A 384 20.96 12.04 14.91
CA ASP A 384 21.09 11.80 16.35
C ASP A 384 20.24 12.77 17.19
N HIS A 385 19.84 12.29 18.38
CA HIS A 385 19.03 13.04 19.37
C HIS A 385 17.63 13.44 18.90
N GLY A 386 17.06 12.69 17.92
CA GLY A 386 15.72 12.95 17.40
C GLY A 386 15.62 14.18 16.47
N ASN A 387 16.76 14.70 16.01
CA ASN A 387 16.80 15.77 15.03
C ASN A 387 16.32 15.26 13.66
N LEU A 388 15.54 16.08 12.96
CA LEU A 388 15.15 15.80 11.58
C LEU A 388 16.07 16.52 10.59
N GLY A 389 16.45 15.83 9.51
CA GLY A 389 17.27 16.41 8.46
C GLY A 389 16.61 17.64 7.81
N THR A 390 15.29 17.64 7.65
CA THR A 390 14.53 18.80 7.16
C THR A 390 14.65 20.01 8.09
N GLU A 391 14.58 19.81 9.41
CA GLU A 391 14.75 20.88 10.40
C GLU A 391 16.20 21.38 10.43
N THR A 392 17.16 20.46 10.33
CA THR A 392 18.60 20.81 10.27
C THR A 392 18.90 21.65 9.03
N LEU A 393 18.40 21.24 7.85
CA LEU A 393 18.55 22.02 6.62
C LEU A 393 17.91 23.41 6.71
N ALA A 394 16.73 23.51 7.31
CA ALA A 394 16.08 24.80 7.54
C ALA A 394 16.94 25.74 8.41
N GLN A 395 17.58 25.23 9.47
CA GLN A 395 18.49 25.99 10.32
C GLN A 395 19.78 26.40 9.56
N LEU A 396 20.38 25.47 8.80
CA LEU A 396 21.56 25.79 8.00
C LEU A 396 21.29 26.90 6.96
N TYR A 397 20.12 26.89 6.34
CA TYR A 397 19.74 27.95 5.38
C TYR A 397 19.55 29.32 6.01
N THR A 398 19.40 29.43 7.33
CA THR A 398 19.38 30.73 8.01
C THR A 398 20.77 31.31 8.22
N ILE A 399 21.81 30.48 8.20
CA ILE A 399 23.19 30.87 8.51
C ILE A 399 24.04 30.99 7.24
N LEU A 400 23.77 30.12 6.26
CA LEU A 400 24.51 30.12 5.00
C LEU A 400 24.25 31.41 4.20
N PRO A 401 25.27 32.06 3.64
CA PRO A 401 25.13 33.30 2.88
C PRO A 401 24.42 33.09 1.53
N ILE A 402 24.38 31.85 1.06
CA ILE A 402 23.73 31.43 -0.19
C ILE A 402 22.88 30.18 0.06
N LYS A 403 21.84 30.01 -0.70
CA LYS A 403 21.06 28.77 -0.67
C LYS A 403 21.84 27.65 -1.37
N VAL A 404 22.43 26.76 -0.58
CA VAL A 404 23.16 25.58 -1.07
C VAL A 404 22.17 24.49 -1.47
N PRO A 405 22.29 23.88 -2.66
CA PRO A 405 21.45 22.74 -3.03
C PRO A 405 21.62 21.58 -2.03
N ALA A 406 20.54 20.84 -1.78
CA ALA A 406 20.61 19.72 -0.86
C ALA A 406 19.83 18.50 -1.39
N ILE A 407 20.30 17.32 -0.97
CA ILE A 407 19.66 16.02 -1.19
C ILE A 407 19.27 15.45 0.17
N LEU A 408 17.96 15.19 0.36
CA LEU A 408 17.45 14.54 1.56
C LEU A 408 17.36 13.02 1.31
N ALA A 409 18.19 12.25 2.00
CA ALA A 409 18.16 10.80 1.97
C ALA A 409 17.11 10.28 2.98
N THR A 410 16.17 9.48 2.56
CA THR A 410 15.14 8.96 3.47
C THR A 410 14.71 7.53 3.13
N ALA A 411 14.48 6.71 4.17
CA ALA A 411 13.80 5.41 4.02
C ALA A 411 12.27 5.57 3.97
N ASP A 412 11.75 6.72 4.44
CA ASP A 412 10.33 7.04 4.45
C ASP A 412 9.99 7.97 3.28
N ALA A 413 9.32 7.41 2.27
CA ALA A 413 8.78 8.14 1.13
C ALA A 413 7.36 8.65 1.39
N SER A 414 6.97 8.90 2.65
CA SER A 414 5.67 9.47 2.97
C SER A 414 5.50 10.85 2.32
N GLU A 415 4.27 11.16 1.94
CA GLU A 415 3.95 12.43 1.26
C GLU A 415 4.31 13.65 2.13
N THR A 416 4.25 13.50 3.45
CA THR A 416 4.65 14.54 4.40
C THR A 416 6.13 14.90 4.27
N VAL A 417 7.01 13.91 4.20
CA VAL A 417 8.47 14.12 4.02
C VAL A 417 8.77 14.71 2.64
N VAL A 418 8.08 14.22 1.60
CA VAL A 418 8.23 14.73 0.24
C VAL A 418 7.73 16.16 0.11
N GLU A 419 6.60 16.52 0.76
CA GLU A 419 6.07 17.90 0.78
C GLU A 419 6.99 18.84 1.57
N GLU A 420 7.56 18.40 2.67
CA GLU A 420 8.54 19.19 3.44
C GLU A 420 9.81 19.45 2.63
N ALA A 421 10.36 18.43 1.97
CA ALA A 421 11.50 18.57 1.08
C ALA A 421 11.21 19.56 -0.05
N LYS A 422 10.05 19.45 -0.70
CA LYS A 422 9.62 20.40 -1.75
C LYS A 422 9.48 21.83 -1.23
N ARG A 423 8.91 22.01 -0.04
CA ARG A 423 8.76 23.33 0.58
C ARG A 423 10.10 24.00 0.85
N LEU A 424 11.11 23.22 1.21
CA LEU A 424 12.48 23.67 1.39
C LEU A 424 13.23 23.87 0.06
N GLY A 425 12.69 23.34 -1.04
CA GLY A 425 13.35 23.31 -2.34
C GLY A 425 14.56 22.37 -2.35
N VAL A 426 14.41 21.20 -1.71
CA VAL A 426 15.42 20.17 -1.55
C VAL A 426 15.00 18.95 -2.35
N GLU A 427 15.94 18.35 -3.08
CA GLU A 427 15.70 17.09 -3.77
C GLU A 427 15.71 15.93 -2.78
N HIS A 428 14.83 14.94 -2.95
CA HIS A 428 14.78 13.76 -2.09
C HIS A 428 15.22 12.51 -2.82
N MET A 429 15.96 11.65 -2.11
CA MET A 429 16.43 10.38 -2.63
C MET A 429 16.09 9.24 -1.66
N PRO A 430 15.43 8.15 -2.12
CA PRO A 430 15.11 7.04 -1.24
C PRO A 430 16.35 6.23 -0.87
N LYS A 431 16.51 5.90 0.42
CA LYS A 431 17.52 4.92 0.87
C LYS A 431 17.09 3.50 0.42
N PRO A 432 18.02 2.61 -0.01
CA PRO A 432 19.47 2.82 -0.05
C PRO A 432 19.90 3.72 -1.19
N LEU A 433 20.91 4.54 -0.93
CA LEU A 433 21.46 5.46 -1.91
C LEU A 433 22.22 4.70 -3.00
N LYS A 434 21.78 4.85 -4.26
CA LYS A 434 22.52 4.29 -5.40
C LYS A 434 23.60 5.25 -5.84
N PRO A 435 24.91 4.90 -5.75
CA PRO A 435 26.01 5.80 -6.02
C PRO A 435 25.95 6.46 -7.39
N ALA A 436 25.60 5.71 -8.43
CA ALA A 436 25.46 6.28 -9.78
C ALA A 436 24.35 7.35 -9.87
N GLN A 437 23.22 7.12 -9.19
CA GLN A 437 22.11 8.09 -9.14
C GLN A 437 22.47 9.31 -8.28
N LEU A 438 23.13 9.06 -7.13
CA LEU A 438 23.61 10.12 -6.25
C LEU A 438 24.61 11.01 -6.97
N ARG A 439 25.58 10.42 -7.70
CA ARG A 439 26.56 11.17 -8.49
C ARG A 439 25.90 12.00 -9.60
N ALA A 440 24.95 11.43 -10.31
CA ALA A 440 24.22 12.13 -11.37
C ALA A 440 23.42 13.30 -10.81
N LEU A 441 22.69 13.09 -9.70
CA LEU A 441 21.88 14.14 -9.05
C LEU A 441 22.76 15.24 -8.45
N ALA A 442 23.84 14.87 -7.74
CA ALA A 442 24.81 15.82 -7.18
C ALA A 442 25.44 16.68 -8.28
N THR A 443 25.84 16.05 -9.39
CA THR A 443 26.39 16.77 -10.55
C THR A 443 25.39 17.75 -11.16
N HIS A 444 24.13 17.32 -11.27
CA HIS A 444 23.05 18.16 -11.81
C HIS A 444 22.79 19.38 -10.91
N LEU A 445 22.69 19.16 -9.60
CA LEU A 445 22.40 20.21 -8.62
C LEU A 445 23.54 21.25 -8.50
N ILE A 446 24.78 20.77 -8.54
CA ILE A 446 25.95 21.67 -8.47
C ILE A 446 26.12 22.49 -9.75
N ASN A 447 25.84 21.92 -10.92
CA ASN A 447 26.05 22.58 -12.20
C ASN A 447 24.78 23.26 -12.76
N GLY A 448 23.61 22.97 -12.26
CA GLY A 448 22.34 23.53 -12.73
C GLY A 448 21.85 24.76 -11.95
N GLY A 449 22.68 25.28 -11.04
CA GLY A 449 22.44 26.52 -10.29
C GLY A 449 22.99 27.79 -10.97
N GLU A 450 23.42 27.68 -12.24
CA GLU A 450 23.80 28.83 -13.07
C GLU A 450 22.64 29.28 -13.97
#